data_202d95f67af20b1c960593ae470a6123
#
_entry.id   202d95f67af20b1c960593ae470a6123
#
_cell.length_a   1.000
_cell.length_b   1.000
_cell.length_c   1.000
_cell.angle_alpha   90.00
_cell.angle_beta   90.00
_cell.angle_gamma   90.00
#
_symmetry.space_group_name_H-M   'P 1'
#
loop_
_entity.id
_entity.type
_entity.pdbx_description
1 polymer ?
#
loop_
_entity_poly.entity_id
_entity_poly.type
_entity_poly.pdbx_seq_one_letter_code
_entity_poly.pdbx_strand_id
1 'polypeptide(L)'
;FDCKGGQGKGENMNDDFICMLDDARELAGIPFKITSGYRTPEYNKQLIDYGFQASITSSHIQGLAADIEVKNSENRFRIIGALVSVGIYRIGIGKDFIHCDIDENKKPNLIWTYY
;
A
#
# COMPACT_ATOMS: atom_id res chain seq x y z
N PHE A 1 4.05 -6.44 -9.82
CA PHE A 1 3.19 -5.41 -10.40
C PHE A 1 3.68 -4.98 -11.77
N ASP A 2 2.77 -4.86 -12.68
CA ASP A 2 3.05 -4.29 -13.99
C ASP A 2 1.85 -3.47 -14.43
N CYS A 3 2.02 -2.19 -14.48
CA CYS A 3 0.99 -1.24 -14.85
C CYS A 3 0.52 -1.44 -16.30
N LYS A 4 1.41 -1.87 -17.19
CA LYS A 4 1.13 -2.02 -18.62
C LYS A 4 0.58 -3.38 -19.01
N GLY A 5 0.81 -4.38 -18.19
CA GLY A 5 0.38 -5.74 -18.48
C GLY A 5 -0.88 -6.17 -17.76
N GLY A 6 -1.16 -5.60 -16.61
CA GLY A 6 -2.35 -5.88 -15.84
C GLY A 6 -2.54 -7.32 -15.40
N GLN A 7 -1.49 -8.10 -15.35
CA GLN A 7 -1.55 -9.53 -15.09
C GLN A 7 -0.86 -9.89 -13.77
N GLY A 8 -1.24 -11.02 -13.19
CA GLY A 8 -0.55 -11.58 -12.04
C GLY A 8 -1.00 -11.00 -10.72
N LYS A 9 -0.05 -10.62 -9.87
CA LYS A 9 -0.32 -10.24 -8.47
C LYS A 9 -1.21 -9.02 -8.29
N GLY A 10 -1.38 -8.22 -9.33
CA GLY A 10 -2.22 -7.03 -9.28
C GLY A 10 -3.64 -7.25 -9.78
N GLU A 11 -4.08 -8.48 -9.98
CA GLU A 11 -5.34 -8.79 -10.65
C GLU A 11 -6.55 -8.07 -10.06
N ASN A 12 -6.64 -7.94 -8.75
CA ASN A 12 -7.78 -7.31 -8.07
C ASN A 12 -7.46 -5.90 -7.57
N MET A 13 -6.36 -5.31 -8.04
CA MET A 13 -5.96 -3.96 -7.67
C MET A 13 -6.49 -2.96 -8.67
N ASN A 14 -6.71 -1.72 -8.21
CA ASN A 14 -7.06 -0.60 -9.07
C ASN A 14 -5.90 -0.30 -10.01
N ASP A 15 -6.18 -0.16 -11.32
CA ASP A 15 -5.14 0.03 -12.34
C ASP A 15 -4.36 1.32 -12.13
N ASP A 16 -5.02 2.42 -11.77
CA ASP A 16 -4.35 3.70 -11.52
C ASP A 16 -3.40 3.58 -10.33
N PHE A 17 -3.82 2.89 -9.29
CA PHE A 17 -2.98 2.68 -8.11
C PHE A 17 -1.74 1.84 -8.46
N ILE A 18 -1.90 0.78 -9.24
CA ILE A 18 -0.77 -0.04 -9.69
C ILE A 18 0.23 0.80 -10.48
N CYS A 19 -0.25 1.66 -11.37
CA CYS A 19 0.63 2.54 -12.15
C CYS A 19 1.37 3.52 -11.25
N MET A 20 0.71 4.08 -10.24
CA MET A 20 1.36 4.96 -9.28
C MET A 20 2.45 4.22 -8.49
N LEU A 21 2.17 2.99 -8.06
CA LEU A 21 3.16 2.16 -7.36
C LEU A 21 4.37 1.84 -8.24
N ASP A 22 4.13 1.53 -9.50
CA ASP A 22 5.23 1.24 -10.43
C ASP A 22 6.10 2.47 -10.65
N ASP A 23 5.49 3.64 -10.84
CA ASP A 23 6.23 4.90 -10.97
C ASP A 23 7.02 5.21 -9.68
N ALA A 24 6.42 5.00 -8.52
CA ALA A 24 7.09 5.22 -7.24
C ALA A 24 8.30 4.28 -7.09
N ARG A 25 8.16 3.03 -7.48
CA ARG A 25 9.26 2.06 -7.44
C ARG A 25 10.44 2.54 -8.27
N GLU A 26 10.18 3.06 -9.48
CA GLU A 26 11.24 3.59 -10.33
C GLU A 26 11.93 4.78 -9.69
N LEU A 27 11.16 5.71 -9.12
CA LEU A 27 11.72 6.88 -8.45
C LEU A 27 12.54 6.53 -7.21
N ALA A 28 12.08 5.55 -6.45
CA ALA A 28 12.79 5.11 -5.24
C ALA A 28 14.11 4.41 -5.56
N GLY A 29 14.19 3.77 -6.73
CA GLY A 29 15.38 3.05 -7.15
C GLY A 29 15.62 1.74 -6.40
N ILE A 30 14.60 1.22 -5.72
CA ILE A 30 14.67 -0.05 -4.98
C ILE A 30 13.42 -0.87 -5.26
N PRO A 31 13.49 -2.21 -5.13
CA PRO A 31 12.30 -3.04 -5.30
C PRO A 31 11.26 -2.76 -4.21
N PHE A 32 9.99 -2.82 -4.59
CA PHE A 32 8.89 -2.76 -3.63
C PHE A 32 8.40 -4.19 -3.39
N LYS A 33 8.67 -4.72 -2.21
CA LYS A 33 8.15 -6.02 -1.82
C LYS A 33 6.79 -5.83 -1.15
N ILE A 34 5.74 -6.22 -1.83
CA ILE A 34 4.38 -6.08 -1.33
C ILE A 34 4.07 -7.24 -0.39
N THR A 35 3.81 -6.94 0.86
CA THR A 35 3.46 -7.95 1.86
C THR A 35 1.96 -8.09 2.04
N SER A 36 1.18 -7.07 1.66
CA SER A 36 -0.28 -7.13 1.67
C SER A 36 -0.80 -6.18 0.59
N GLY A 37 -1.53 -6.72 -0.36
CA GLY A 37 -2.23 -5.94 -1.39
C GLY A 37 -3.73 -6.11 -1.21
N TYR A 38 -4.45 -6.55 -2.26
CA TYR A 38 -5.87 -6.81 -2.15
C TYR A 38 -6.16 -7.90 -1.12
N ARG A 39 -7.18 -7.68 -0.30
CA ARG A 39 -7.70 -8.67 0.63
C ARG A 39 -9.17 -8.94 0.33
N THR A 40 -9.57 -10.22 0.34
CA THR A 40 -10.99 -10.54 0.24
C THR A 40 -11.69 -10.11 1.53
N PRO A 41 -13.01 -9.81 1.47
CA PRO A 41 -13.77 -9.50 2.70
C PRO A 41 -13.68 -10.61 3.74
N GLU A 42 -13.70 -11.87 3.33
CA GLU A 42 -13.60 -13.02 4.21
C GLU A 42 -12.26 -13.08 4.94
N TYR A 43 -11.17 -12.88 4.21
CA TYR A 43 -9.84 -12.89 4.81
C TYR A 43 -9.67 -11.72 5.79
N ASN A 44 -10.17 -10.55 5.42
CA ASN A 44 -10.09 -9.37 6.29
C ASN A 44 -10.86 -9.59 7.60
N LYS A 45 -12.03 -10.22 7.53
CA LYS A 45 -12.81 -10.58 8.71
C LYS A 45 -12.05 -11.56 9.60
N GLN A 46 -11.37 -12.56 9.01
CA GLN A 46 -10.56 -13.50 9.79
C GLN A 46 -9.42 -12.78 10.52
N LEU A 47 -8.78 -11.80 9.90
CA LEU A 47 -7.75 -11.00 10.54
C LEU A 47 -8.29 -10.26 11.77
N ILE A 48 -9.48 -9.68 11.66
CA ILE A 48 -10.13 -9.00 12.78
C ILE A 48 -10.45 -9.99 13.91
N ASP A 49 -11.00 -11.15 13.55
CA ASP A 49 -11.39 -12.19 14.53
C ASP A 49 -10.19 -12.73 15.29
N TYR A 50 -9.01 -12.77 14.67
CA TYR A 50 -7.77 -13.20 15.33
C TYR A 50 -7.03 -12.06 16.04
N GLY A 51 -7.60 -10.86 16.11
CA GLY A 51 -7.02 -9.74 16.82
C GLY A 51 -6.00 -8.94 16.05
N PHE A 52 -5.89 -9.15 14.75
CA PHE A 52 -5.02 -8.33 13.91
C PHE A 52 -5.64 -6.96 13.66
N GLN A 53 -4.81 -5.97 13.40
CA GLN A 53 -5.27 -4.62 13.07
C GLN A 53 -5.81 -4.59 11.65
N ALA A 54 -7.09 -4.89 11.52
CA ALA A 54 -7.79 -4.88 10.24
C ALA A 54 -9.16 -4.22 10.43
N SER A 55 -9.75 -3.77 9.34
CA SER A 55 -11.05 -3.09 9.36
C SER A 55 -11.92 -3.65 8.25
N ILE A 56 -13.23 -3.74 8.51
CA ILE A 56 -14.21 -4.14 7.50
C ILE A 56 -14.21 -3.17 6.32
N THR A 57 -13.86 -1.90 6.57
CA THR A 57 -13.77 -0.87 5.53
C THR A 57 -12.34 -0.66 5.02
N SER A 58 -11.49 -1.66 5.15
CA SER A 58 -10.09 -1.58 4.72
C SER A 58 -9.96 -1.22 3.25
N SER A 59 -9.06 -0.30 2.94
CA SER A 59 -8.72 0.06 1.56
C SER A 59 -8.12 -1.11 0.78
N HIS A 60 -7.54 -2.11 1.48
CA HIS A 60 -7.04 -3.33 0.84
C HIS A 60 -8.16 -4.15 0.19
N ILE A 61 -9.37 -4.16 0.79
CA ILE A 61 -10.53 -4.87 0.20
C ILE A 61 -10.93 -4.23 -1.12
N GLN A 62 -10.76 -2.92 -1.25
CA GLN A 62 -11.11 -2.18 -2.46
C GLN A 62 -10.02 -2.20 -3.53
N GLY A 63 -8.87 -2.81 -3.24
CA GLY A 63 -7.75 -2.81 -4.18
C GLY A 63 -7.06 -1.46 -4.31
N LEU A 64 -7.22 -0.59 -3.33
CA LEU A 64 -6.68 0.78 -3.34
C LEU A 64 -5.50 0.96 -2.39
N ALA A 65 -5.03 -0.10 -1.77
CA ALA A 65 -3.98 -0.04 -0.76
C ALA A 65 -2.97 -1.17 -0.91
N ALA A 66 -1.77 -0.92 -0.43
CA ALA A 66 -0.71 -1.92 -0.36
C ALA A 66 0.19 -1.63 0.84
N ASP A 67 0.76 -2.71 1.39
CA ASP A 67 1.80 -2.60 2.39
C ASP A 67 3.12 -3.04 1.76
N ILE A 68 4.15 -2.22 1.92
CA ILE A 68 5.47 -2.42 1.33
C ILE A 68 6.45 -2.73 2.44
N GLU A 69 7.16 -3.85 2.34
CA GLU A 69 8.18 -4.21 3.33
C GLU A 69 9.32 -3.21 3.32
N VAL A 70 9.76 -2.79 4.51
CA VAL A 70 10.91 -1.90 4.66
C VAL A 70 11.69 -2.30 5.91
N LYS A 71 13.02 -2.35 5.80
CA LYS A 71 13.87 -2.84 6.90
C LYS A 71 14.82 -1.81 7.48
N ASN A 72 14.95 -0.65 6.86
CA ASN A 72 15.86 0.38 7.35
C ASN A 72 15.31 1.77 7.03
N SER A 73 15.87 2.76 7.72
CA SER A 73 15.38 4.14 7.62
C SER A 73 15.71 4.79 6.27
N GLU A 74 16.79 4.39 5.63
CA GLU A 74 17.16 4.93 4.33
C GLU A 74 16.12 4.53 3.28
N ASN A 75 15.76 3.25 3.24
CA ASN A 75 14.74 2.76 2.31
C ASN A 75 13.36 3.34 2.63
N ARG A 76 13.05 3.51 3.91
CA ARG A 76 11.81 4.16 4.33
C ARG A 76 11.71 5.56 3.75
N PHE A 77 12.77 6.33 3.84
CA PHE A 77 12.82 7.68 3.29
C PHE A 77 12.60 7.66 1.77
N ARG A 78 13.30 6.77 1.06
CA ARG A 78 13.17 6.64 -0.39
C ARG A 78 11.76 6.27 -0.81
N ILE A 79 11.15 5.31 -0.12
CA ILE A 79 9.79 4.85 -0.44
C ILE A 79 8.78 5.95 -0.19
N ILE A 80 8.82 6.60 0.96
CA ILE A 80 7.87 7.67 1.30
C ILE A 80 8.00 8.84 0.32
N GLY A 81 9.23 9.27 0.03
CA GLY A 81 9.45 10.34 -0.92
C GLY A 81 8.91 10.02 -2.31
N ALA A 82 9.13 8.80 -2.78
CA ALA A 82 8.63 8.36 -4.08
C ALA A 82 7.10 8.29 -4.11
N LEU A 83 6.48 7.77 -3.06
CA LEU A 83 5.02 7.69 -2.98
C LEU A 83 4.37 9.07 -3.05
N VAL A 84 4.88 10.01 -2.28
CA VAL A 84 4.35 11.39 -2.31
C VAL A 84 4.57 12.02 -3.69
N SER A 85 5.71 11.77 -4.30
CA SER A 85 6.03 12.34 -5.61
C SER A 85 5.09 11.89 -6.72
N VAL A 86 4.52 10.69 -6.61
CA VAL A 86 3.57 10.17 -7.61
C VAL A 86 2.11 10.45 -7.25
N GLY A 87 1.85 11.13 -6.15
CA GLY A 87 0.48 11.51 -5.78
C GLY A 87 -0.21 10.59 -4.78
N ILE A 88 0.52 9.71 -4.12
CA ILE A 88 -0.03 8.89 -3.04
C ILE A 88 0.15 9.64 -1.73
N TYR A 89 -0.94 10.20 -1.22
CA TYR A 89 -0.92 11.13 -0.09
C TYR A 89 -1.50 10.56 1.21
N ARG A 90 -1.69 9.25 1.26
CA ARG A 90 -2.11 8.57 2.48
C ARG A 90 -1.07 7.49 2.78
N ILE A 91 -0.30 7.69 3.83
CA ILE A 91 0.85 6.85 4.16
C ILE A 91 0.83 6.49 5.64
N GLY A 92 0.92 5.21 5.94
CA GLY A 92 1.04 4.71 7.31
C GLY A 92 2.41 4.08 7.51
N ILE A 93 3.06 4.38 8.62
CA ILE A 93 4.40 3.88 8.92
C ILE A 93 4.32 2.83 10.01
N GLY A 94 4.63 1.58 9.66
CA GLY A 94 4.78 0.49 10.61
C GLY A 94 6.25 0.27 10.96
N LYS A 95 6.51 -0.68 11.84
CA LYS A 95 7.89 -0.97 12.25
C LYS A 95 8.73 -1.52 11.09
N ASP A 96 8.14 -2.35 10.24
CA ASP A 96 8.84 -3.02 9.16
C ASP A 96 8.06 -2.94 7.82
N PHE A 97 7.10 -2.04 7.72
CA PHE A 97 6.32 -1.84 6.51
C PHE A 97 5.88 -0.39 6.38
N ILE A 98 5.51 -0.04 5.15
CA ILE A 98 4.84 1.23 4.86
C ILE A 98 3.53 0.89 4.18
N HIS A 99 2.43 1.33 4.77
CA HIS A 99 1.11 1.28 4.17
C HIS A 99 0.94 2.50 3.27
N CYS A 100 0.34 2.31 2.10
CA CYS A 100 -0.05 3.42 1.23
C CYS A 100 -1.40 3.12 0.58
N ASP A 101 -2.18 4.15 0.36
CA ASP A 101 -3.48 4.00 -0.30
C ASP A 101 -3.92 5.28 -1.00
N ILE A 102 -4.90 5.12 -1.90
CA ILE A 102 -5.55 6.23 -2.61
C ILE A 102 -7.06 6.22 -2.36
N ASP A 103 -7.48 5.77 -1.20
CA ASP A 103 -8.89 5.63 -0.84
C ASP A 103 -9.55 6.99 -0.70
N GLU A 104 -10.37 7.36 -1.66
CA GLU A 104 -11.06 8.65 -1.70
C GLU A 104 -12.13 8.81 -0.62
N ASN A 105 -12.55 7.72 -0.01
CA ASN A 105 -13.54 7.73 1.08
C ASN A 105 -12.92 8.05 2.44
N LYS A 106 -11.62 8.27 2.48
CA LYS A 106 -10.88 8.59 3.70
C LYS A 106 -10.20 9.93 3.56
N LYS A 107 -9.93 10.58 4.70
CA LYS A 107 -9.30 11.90 4.70
C LYS A 107 -7.93 11.85 4.02
N PRO A 108 -7.67 12.69 3.02
CA PRO A 108 -6.39 12.70 2.30
C PRO A 108 -5.29 13.46 3.06
N ASN A 109 -4.09 13.39 2.53
CA ASN A 109 -2.93 14.19 2.99
C ASN A 109 -2.55 13.87 4.43
N LEU A 110 -2.49 12.56 4.76
CA LEU A 110 -2.14 12.09 6.09
C LEU A 110 -0.94 11.16 6.04
N ILE A 111 -0.04 11.34 7.02
CA ILE A 111 1.00 10.36 7.34
C ILE A 111 0.80 10.02 8.82
N TRP A 112 0.67 8.74 9.13
CA TRP A 112 0.45 8.28 10.51
C TRP A 112 1.40 7.14 10.84
N THR A 113 1.46 6.79 12.12
CA THR A 113 2.25 5.65 12.58
C THR A 113 1.34 4.61 13.20
N TYR A 114 1.80 3.36 13.17
CA TYR A 114 1.12 2.22 13.80
C TYR A 114 1.73 1.88 15.17
N TYR A 115 2.59 2.72 15.68
CA TYR A 115 3.27 2.46 16.97
C TYR A 115 3.47 3.74 17.76
#